data_bcdb4a5d9874e3bce1fba434ef207881
#
_entry.id   bcdb4a5d9874e3bce1fba434ef207881
#
_cell.length_a   1.000
_cell.length_b   1.000
_cell.length_c   1.000
_cell.angle_alpha   90.00
_cell.angle_beta   90.00
_cell.angle_gamma   90.00
#
_symmetry.space_group_name_H-M   'P 1'
#
loop_
_entity.id
_entity.type
_entity.pdbx_description
1 polymer ?
#
loop_
_entity_poly.entity_id
_entity_poly.type
_entity_poly.pdbx_seq_one_letter_code
_entity_poly.pdbx_strand_id
1 'polypeptide(L)'
;MNIHLVKTRYSNTYVIEEHGKLLVADVAMRCDGFVLDFIVRELKHKVSSVALVVCTHDDPDHIGGGTPLARACHAIAAIPHASKRPTLKFYRNPIGPMVKIATTFGEAFRSRSRNMYMNKERNRRYEHIHNHHLDEPAAQRFVLPKLRLIDKARLDGFPNWEVVHTPGHSWDSICLFHHPTASLITGDTLLGSGSKGRLVHPAIYDNPVAMRRSVEKLRRLKPRTVYPGHGSIFSGDDILNHL
;
A
#
# COMPACT_ATOMS: atom_id res chain seq x y z
N MET A 1 -9.38 -8.99 -15.40
CA MET A 1 -8.60 -8.20 -14.46
C MET A 1 -7.20 -8.80 -14.35
N ASN A 2 -6.16 -7.97 -14.46
CA ASN A 2 -4.76 -8.36 -14.25
C ASN A 2 -4.18 -7.52 -13.12
N ILE A 3 -3.35 -8.13 -12.27
CA ILE A 3 -2.63 -7.43 -11.19
C ILE A 3 -1.14 -7.59 -11.41
N HIS A 4 -0.44 -6.48 -11.67
CA HIS A 4 0.99 -6.43 -11.91
C HIS A 4 1.71 -5.95 -10.64
N LEU A 5 2.73 -6.70 -10.23
CA LEU A 5 3.61 -6.32 -9.14
C LEU A 5 4.76 -5.45 -9.67
N VAL A 6 4.85 -4.23 -9.18
CA VAL A 6 5.99 -3.34 -9.36
C VAL A 6 6.77 -3.27 -8.05
N LYS A 7 7.93 -3.94 -8.00
CA LYS A 7 8.81 -3.87 -6.82
C LYS A 7 9.49 -2.52 -6.78
N THR A 8 9.02 -1.64 -5.93
CA THR A 8 9.64 -0.34 -5.73
C THR A 8 10.78 -0.39 -4.71
N ARG A 9 11.34 0.76 -4.39
CA ARG A 9 12.50 0.85 -3.47
C ARG A 9 12.21 0.23 -2.11
N TYR A 10 11.04 0.45 -1.57
CA TYR A 10 10.69 0.10 -0.18
C TYR A 10 9.57 -0.92 -0.09
N SER A 11 8.50 -0.72 -0.84
CA SER A 11 7.27 -1.51 -0.80
C SER A 11 6.91 -2.09 -2.15
N ASN A 12 5.92 -2.95 -2.18
CA ASN A 12 5.27 -3.41 -3.40
C ASN A 12 4.22 -2.37 -3.83
N THR A 13 4.26 -1.99 -5.10
CA THR A 13 3.19 -1.27 -5.77
C THR A 13 2.42 -2.24 -6.66
N TYR A 14 1.11 -2.15 -6.68
CA TYR A 14 0.28 -2.98 -7.55
C TYR A 14 -0.42 -2.11 -8.59
N VAL A 15 -0.21 -2.44 -9.87
CA VAL A 15 -0.95 -1.84 -10.99
C VAL A 15 -2.00 -2.85 -11.43
N ILE A 16 -3.27 -2.46 -11.33
CA ILE A 16 -4.42 -3.30 -11.60
C ILE A 16 -5.11 -2.81 -12.87
N GLU A 17 -5.24 -3.70 -13.85
CA GLU A 17 -5.99 -3.46 -15.09
C GLU A 17 -7.40 -4.03 -14.93
N GLU A 18 -8.39 -3.17 -15.02
CA GLU A 18 -9.79 -3.58 -14.98
C GLU A 18 -10.64 -2.62 -15.83
N HIS A 19 -11.50 -3.16 -16.68
CA HIS A 19 -12.42 -2.40 -17.55
C HIS A 19 -11.74 -1.29 -18.37
N GLY A 20 -10.52 -1.54 -18.87
CA GLY A 20 -9.76 -0.58 -19.68
C GLY A 20 -9.15 0.59 -18.91
N LYS A 21 -9.22 0.57 -17.58
CA LYS A 21 -8.64 1.56 -16.66
C LYS A 21 -7.59 0.93 -15.77
N LEU A 22 -6.73 1.77 -15.21
CA LEU A 22 -5.72 1.37 -14.25
C LEU A 22 -6.06 1.93 -12.85
N LEU A 23 -6.01 1.03 -11.86
CA LEU A 23 -5.96 1.33 -10.43
C LEU A 23 -4.53 1.06 -9.96
N VAL A 24 -3.92 2.01 -9.26
CA VAL A 24 -2.59 1.82 -8.64
C VAL A 24 -2.74 1.81 -7.13
N ALA A 25 -2.26 0.75 -6.47
CA ALA A 25 -2.26 0.63 -5.03
C ALA A 25 -0.84 0.74 -4.47
N ASP A 26 -0.66 1.67 -3.55
CA ASP A 26 0.58 2.04 -2.86
C ASP A 26 1.71 2.48 -3.80
N VAL A 27 2.27 3.63 -3.54
CA VAL A 27 3.43 4.13 -4.26
C VAL A 27 4.42 4.70 -3.26
N ALA A 28 5.59 4.07 -3.17
CA ALA A 28 6.63 4.50 -2.27
C ALA A 28 7.15 5.91 -2.62
N MET A 29 7.63 6.62 -1.61
CA MET A 29 8.26 7.92 -1.77
C MET A 29 9.36 7.88 -2.82
N ARG A 30 9.34 8.82 -3.78
CA ARG A 30 10.28 8.92 -4.90
C ARG A 30 10.27 7.74 -5.86
N CYS A 31 9.18 6.97 -5.92
CA CYS A 31 9.03 5.87 -6.87
C CYS A 31 7.91 6.10 -7.89
N ASP A 32 7.25 7.25 -7.86
CA ASP A 32 6.18 7.64 -8.78
C ASP A 32 6.62 7.61 -10.26
N GLY A 33 7.78 8.17 -10.58
CA GLY A 33 8.34 8.11 -11.94
C GLY A 33 8.66 6.68 -12.38
N PHE A 34 9.16 5.83 -11.48
CA PHE A 34 9.43 4.42 -11.76
C PHE A 34 8.15 3.64 -12.08
N VAL A 35 7.08 3.87 -11.31
CA VAL A 35 5.77 3.25 -11.55
C VAL A 35 5.17 3.75 -12.86
N LEU A 36 5.28 5.05 -13.16
CA LEU A 36 4.82 5.63 -14.40
C LEU A 36 5.55 5.03 -15.61
N ASP A 37 6.87 4.89 -15.52
CA ASP A 37 7.69 4.28 -16.57
C ASP A 37 7.27 2.83 -16.83
N PHE A 38 7.01 2.04 -15.78
CA PHE A 38 6.47 0.68 -15.90
C PHE A 38 5.11 0.67 -16.63
N ILE A 39 4.19 1.56 -16.28
CA ILE A 39 2.87 1.66 -16.92
C ILE A 39 3.01 1.95 -18.42
N VAL A 40 3.89 2.89 -18.78
CA VAL A 40 4.03 3.35 -20.17
C VAL A 40 4.87 2.37 -20.99
N ARG A 41 6.01 1.91 -20.47
CA ARG A 41 6.98 1.13 -21.26
C ARG A 41 6.73 -0.36 -21.21
N GLU A 42 6.36 -0.90 -20.04
CA GLU A 42 6.14 -2.35 -19.90
C GLU A 42 4.70 -2.73 -20.24
N LEU A 43 3.73 -2.04 -19.64
CA LEU A 43 2.31 -2.35 -19.89
C LEU A 43 1.76 -1.71 -21.17
N LYS A 44 2.51 -0.76 -21.80
CA LYS A 44 2.10 -0.03 -23.01
C LYS A 44 0.79 0.74 -22.87
N HIS A 45 0.45 1.15 -21.65
CA HIS A 45 -0.71 1.98 -21.39
C HIS A 45 -0.38 3.47 -21.50
N LYS A 46 -1.39 4.27 -21.83
CA LYS A 46 -1.28 5.73 -21.77
C LYS A 46 -1.29 6.18 -20.30
N VAL A 47 -0.61 7.28 -20.00
CA VAL A 47 -0.63 7.92 -18.67
C VAL A 47 -2.06 8.17 -18.19
N SER A 48 -2.93 8.64 -19.09
CA SER A 48 -4.35 8.91 -18.82
C SER A 48 -5.21 7.66 -18.54
N SER A 49 -4.68 6.46 -18.72
CA SER A 49 -5.39 5.22 -18.34
C SER A 49 -5.44 5.03 -16.82
N VAL A 50 -4.55 5.67 -16.06
CA VAL A 50 -4.59 5.64 -14.60
C VAL A 50 -5.77 6.50 -14.13
N ALA A 51 -6.80 5.85 -13.59
CA ALA A 51 -8.00 6.52 -13.11
C ALA A 51 -7.96 6.78 -11.60
N LEU A 52 -7.33 5.88 -10.84
CA LEU A 52 -7.33 5.93 -9.38
C LEU A 52 -5.98 5.49 -8.82
N VAL A 53 -5.44 6.26 -7.87
CA VAL A 53 -4.27 5.90 -7.07
C VAL A 53 -4.70 5.81 -5.62
N VAL A 54 -4.62 4.61 -5.04
CA VAL A 54 -5.04 4.31 -3.66
C VAL A 54 -3.82 4.14 -2.78
N CYS A 55 -3.87 4.68 -1.58
CA CYS A 55 -2.91 4.41 -0.53
C CYS A 55 -3.57 3.56 0.57
N THR A 56 -2.91 2.49 1.02
CA THR A 56 -3.44 1.61 2.07
C THR A 56 -3.29 2.18 3.48
N HIS A 57 -2.28 3.02 3.72
CA HIS A 57 -2.05 3.73 4.98
C HIS A 57 -1.05 4.88 4.77
N ASP A 58 -0.82 5.72 5.78
CA ASP A 58 -0.07 6.97 5.63
C ASP A 58 1.45 6.86 5.90
N ASP A 59 2.03 5.66 5.88
CA ASP A 59 3.48 5.50 5.98
C ASP A 59 4.17 5.92 4.64
N PRO A 60 5.34 6.59 4.67
CA PRO A 60 5.97 7.20 3.49
C PRO A 60 6.29 6.24 2.34
N ASP A 61 6.53 4.98 2.65
CA ASP A 61 6.79 3.92 1.67
C ASP A 61 5.52 3.37 1.00
N HIS A 62 4.35 3.86 1.38
CA HIS A 62 3.07 3.55 0.75
C HIS A 62 2.38 4.78 0.14
N ILE A 63 2.37 5.92 0.85
CA ILE A 63 1.68 7.13 0.39
C ILE A 63 2.59 8.10 -0.38
N GLY A 64 3.92 8.04 -0.16
CA GLY A 64 4.82 9.12 -0.53
C GLY A 64 4.88 9.48 -2.01
N GLY A 65 4.71 8.49 -2.91
CA GLY A 65 4.65 8.68 -4.36
C GLY A 65 3.24 8.74 -4.94
N GLY A 66 2.21 8.45 -4.13
CA GLY A 66 0.84 8.33 -4.64
C GLY A 66 0.26 9.65 -5.17
N THR A 67 0.44 10.75 -4.44
CA THR A 67 -0.03 12.07 -4.89
C THR A 67 0.73 12.59 -6.12
N PRO A 68 2.08 12.52 -6.19
CA PRO A 68 2.81 12.83 -7.40
C PRO A 68 2.36 12.02 -8.62
N LEU A 69 2.20 10.69 -8.49
CA LEU A 69 1.72 9.85 -9.57
C LEU A 69 0.31 10.25 -10.03
N ALA A 70 -0.62 10.42 -9.09
CA ALA A 70 -2.00 10.81 -9.41
C ALA A 70 -2.04 12.15 -10.16
N ARG A 71 -1.20 13.11 -9.76
CA ARG A 71 -1.08 14.40 -10.46
C ARG A 71 -0.56 14.24 -11.88
N ALA A 72 0.54 13.49 -12.07
CA ALA A 72 1.11 13.24 -13.39
C ALA A 72 0.13 12.54 -14.34
N CYS A 73 -0.77 11.71 -13.81
CA CYS A 73 -1.76 10.97 -14.58
C CYS A 73 -3.13 11.69 -14.69
N HIS A 74 -3.33 12.84 -14.05
CA HIS A 74 -4.64 13.47 -13.86
C HIS A 74 -5.67 12.52 -13.22
N ALA A 75 -5.20 11.61 -12.37
CA ALA A 75 -5.98 10.60 -11.68
C ALA A 75 -6.50 11.09 -10.32
N ILE A 76 -7.50 10.39 -9.79
CA ILE A 76 -7.99 10.62 -8.43
C ILE A 76 -6.98 10.00 -7.44
N ALA A 77 -6.56 10.77 -6.43
CA ALA A 77 -5.83 10.23 -5.29
C ALA A 77 -6.80 9.86 -4.16
N ALA A 78 -6.71 8.64 -3.64
CA ALA A 78 -7.57 8.15 -2.58
C ALA A 78 -6.76 7.66 -1.37
N ILE A 79 -7.17 8.05 -0.17
CA ILE A 79 -6.51 7.69 1.09
C ILE A 79 -7.54 7.22 2.13
N PRO A 80 -7.13 6.44 3.13
CA PRO A 80 -8.04 6.00 4.18
C PRO A 80 -8.71 7.18 4.89
N HIS A 81 -10.00 7.03 5.22
CA HIS A 81 -10.72 8.07 5.96
C HIS A 81 -10.10 8.33 7.35
N ALA A 82 -9.61 7.30 8.00
CA ALA A 82 -9.00 7.38 9.33
C ALA A 82 -7.71 8.22 9.35
N SER A 83 -6.99 8.36 8.23
CA SER A 83 -5.81 9.23 8.12
C SER A 83 -6.11 10.71 8.43
N LYS A 84 -7.37 11.15 8.28
CA LYS A 84 -7.81 12.52 8.63
C LYS A 84 -8.08 12.74 10.11
N ARG A 85 -8.05 11.71 10.93
CA ARG A 85 -8.47 11.79 12.34
C ARG A 85 -7.39 11.33 13.31
N PRO A 86 -6.18 11.95 13.30
CA PRO A 86 -5.10 11.56 14.20
C PRO A 86 -5.48 11.73 15.69
N THR A 87 -6.36 12.70 16.01
CA THR A 87 -6.89 12.90 17.36
C THR A 87 -7.70 11.70 17.86
N LEU A 88 -8.49 11.04 17.00
CA LEU A 88 -9.19 9.81 17.37
C LEU A 88 -8.25 8.64 17.64
N LYS A 89 -7.09 8.60 16.94
CA LYS A 89 -6.02 7.63 17.20
C LYS A 89 -5.55 7.72 18.66
N PHE A 90 -5.20 8.93 19.12
CA PHE A 90 -4.75 9.15 20.50
C PHE A 90 -5.84 8.86 21.53
N TYR A 91 -7.08 9.21 21.24
CA TYR A 91 -8.19 8.96 22.15
C TYR A 91 -8.49 7.47 22.34
N ARG A 92 -8.44 6.68 21.26
CA ARG A 92 -8.73 5.23 21.31
C ARG A 92 -7.53 4.37 21.67
N ASN A 93 -6.32 4.82 21.39
CA ASN A 93 -5.08 4.09 21.66
C ASN A 93 -3.94 5.09 21.97
N PRO A 94 -3.90 5.68 23.16
CA PRO A 94 -2.87 6.68 23.51
C PRO A 94 -1.46 6.08 23.54
N ILE A 95 -1.34 4.76 23.75
CA ILE A 95 -0.05 4.05 23.82
C ILE A 95 0.43 3.61 22.41
N GLY A 96 -0.46 3.57 21.44
CA GLY A 96 -0.16 3.07 20.07
C GLY A 96 1.06 3.73 19.42
N PRO A 97 1.20 5.08 19.43
CA PRO A 97 2.39 5.72 18.88
C PRO A 97 3.70 5.30 19.57
N MET A 98 3.69 5.09 20.86
CA MET A 98 4.86 4.60 21.61
C MET A 98 5.20 3.16 21.23
N VAL A 99 4.18 2.30 21.08
CA VAL A 99 4.36 0.92 20.61
C VAL A 99 4.93 0.91 19.19
N LYS A 100 4.39 1.73 18.28
CA LYS A 100 4.90 1.84 16.89
C LYS A 100 6.36 2.32 16.88
N ILE A 101 6.74 3.31 17.68
CA ILE A 101 8.12 3.78 17.80
C ILE A 101 9.02 2.66 18.31
N ALA A 102 8.65 1.96 19.38
CA ALA A 102 9.45 0.89 19.96
C ALA A 102 9.65 -0.29 18.96
N THR A 103 8.58 -0.70 18.27
CA THR A 103 8.65 -1.77 17.26
C THR A 103 9.45 -1.35 16.03
N THR A 104 9.36 -0.09 15.59
CA THR A 104 10.17 0.48 14.51
C THR A 104 11.65 0.49 14.88
N PHE A 105 11.97 0.89 16.10
CA PHE A 105 13.35 0.89 16.60
C PHE A 105 13.92 -0.53 16.61
N GLY A 106 13.15 -1.52 17.12
CA GLY A 106 13.54 -2.93 17.09
C GLY A 106 13.78 -3.46 15.67
N GLU A 107 12.98 -3.03 14.69
CA GLU A 107 13.16 -3.45 13.29
C GLU A 107 14.37 -2.77 12.63
N ALA A 108 14.68 -1.52 12.99
CA ALA A 108 15.83 -0.78 12.42
C ALA A 108 17.19 -1.47 12.68
N PHE A 109 17.31 -2.23 13.74
CA PHE A 109 18.52 -3.01 14.03
C PHE A 109 18.66 -4.29 13.21
N ARG A 110 17.61 -4.72 12.50
CA ARG A 110 17.69 -5.93 11.68
C ARG A 110 18.45 -5.66 10.38
N SER A 111 19.32 -6.60 10.02
CA SER A 111 20.18 -6.47 8.82
C SER A 111 19.38 -6.28 7.53
N ARG A 112 18.18 -6.90 7.40
CA ARG A 112 17.30 -6.75 6.25
C ARG A 112 16.82 -5.30 6.07
N SER A 113 16.40 -4.66 7.16
CA SER A 113 15.90 -3.28 7.14
C SER A 113 17.03 -2.30 6.83
N ARG A 114 18.20 -2.49 7.45
CA ARG A 114 19.39 -1.70 7.11
C ARG A 114 19.75 -1.82 5.64
N ASN A 115 19.76 -3.03 5.07
CA ASN A 115 20.05 -3.22 3.66
C ASN A 115 19.01 -2.54 2.76
N MET A 116 17.73 -2.58 3.12
CA MET A 116 16.66 -1.95 2.36
C MET A 116 16.80 -0.43 2.31
N TYR A 117 17.14 0.22 3.42
CA TYR A 117 17.19 1.68 3.52
C TYR A 117 18.57 2.28 3.20
N MET A 118 19.67 1.56 3.46
CA MET A 118 21.03 2.10 3.36
C MET A 118 21.80 1.65 2.13
N ASN A 119 21.29 0.73 1.32
CA ASN A 119 21.95 0.26 0.12
C ASN A 119 21.86 1.31 -1.01
N LYS A 120 22.93 2.09 -1.18
CA LYS A 120 23.02 3.17 -2.17
C LYS A 120 22.86 2.69 -3.61
N GLU A 121 23.44 1.54 -3.95
CA GLU A 121 23.42 0.98 -5.30
C GLU A 121 22.00 0.55 -5.71
N ARG A 122 21.28 -0.13 -4.81
CA ARG A 122 19.88 -0.43 -5.01
C ARG A 122 19.04 0.83 -5.18
N ASN A 123 19.32 1.86 -4.38
CA ASN A 123 18.53 3.09 -4.35
C ASN A 123 18.70 3.92 -5.63
N ARG A 124 19.88 3.95 -6.23
CA ARG A 124 20.16 4.66 -7.50
C ARG A 124 19.23 4.26 -8.65
N ARG A 125 18.79 3.01 -8.71
CA ARG A 125 17.87 2.54 -9.77
C ARG A 125 16.53 3.31 -9.80
N TYR A 126 16.10 3.80 -8.67
CA TYR A 126 14.83 4.53 -8.54
C TYR A 126 15.02 6.05 -8.66
N GLU A 127 16.17 6.56 -8.30
CA GLU A 127 16.47 8.00 -8.33
C GLU A 127 16.68 8.56 -9.75
N HIS A 128 17.24 7.76 -10.66
CA HIS A 128 17.46 8.20 -12.05
C HIS A 128 16.18 8.46 -12.84
N ILE A 129 15.10 7.76 -12.52
CA ILE A 129 13.83 7.90 -13.22
C ILE A 129 13.02 9.07 -12.68
N HIS A 130 13.29 9.46 -11.44
CA HIS A 130 12.57 10.54 -10.75
C HIS A 130 12.80 11.92 -11.40
N ASN A 131 13.96 12.17 -12.02
CA ASN A 131 14.34 13.48 -12.53
C ASN A 131 13.76 13.84 -13.91
N HIS A 132 13.06 12.93 -14.59
CA HIS A 132 12.61 13.17 -15.97
C HIS A 132 11.15 13.62 -16.11
N HIS A 133 10.31 13.53 -15.08
CA HIS A 133 8.89 13.76 -15.24
C HIS A 133 8.21 14.70 -14.21
N LEU A 134 8.90 15.16 -13.18
CA LEU A 134 8.28 15.91 -12.09
C LEU A 134 9.15 17.07 -11.57
N ASP A 135 9.47 18.04 -12.42
CA ASP A 135 10.08 19.32 -12.03
C ASP A 135 9.06 20.29 -11.38
N GLU A 136 8.17 19.79 -10.51
CA GLU A 136 7.26 20.66 -9.78
C GLU A 136 7.77 20.99 -8.37
N PRO A 137 7.62 22.28 -7.93
CA PRO A 137 8.01 22.71 -6.58
C PRO A 137 7.29 21.89 -5.49
N ALA A 138 8.01 21.55 -4.43
CA ALA A 138 7.50 20.73 -3.30
C ALA A 138 6.21 21.30 -2.67
N ALA A 139 5.98 22.61 -2.74
CA ALA A 139 4.78 23.27 -2.21
C ALA A 139 3.47 22.89 -2.91
N GLN A 140 3.53 22.51 -4.21
CA GLN A 140 2.33 22.11 -4.96
C GLN A 140 1.92 20.64 -4.74
N ARG A 141 2.78 19.83 -4.09
CA ARG A 141 2.54 18.39 -3.87
C ARG A 141 1.40 18.08 -2.90
N PHE A 142 0.91 19.05 -2.14
CA PHE A 142 -0.07 18.83 -1.06
C PHE A 142 -1.53 19.21 -1.39
N VAL A 143 -1.85 19.69 -2.58
CA VAL A 143 -3.12 20.38 -2.85
C VAL A 143 -4.14 19.59 -3.69
N LEU A 144 -3.91 18.31 -4.02
CA LEU A 144 -4.95 17.50 -4.66
C LEU A 144 -6.04 17.11 -3.64
N PRO A 145 -7.33 17.35 -3.95
CA PRO A 145 -8.41 16.80 -3.15
C PRO A 145 -8.30 15.28 -3.15
N LYS A 146 -8.13 14.70 -1.96
CA LYS A 146 -8.01 13.26 -1.82
C LYS A 146 -9.37 12.67 -1.50
N LEU A 147 -9.80 11.70 -2.30
CA LEU A 147 -10.96 10.88 -1.98
C LEU A 147 -10.72 10.14 -0.64
N ARG A 148 -11.74 10.08 0.20
CA ARG A 148 -11.67 9.40 1.51
C ARG A 148 -12.32 8.05 1.46
N LEU A 149 -11.51 7.02 1.63
CA LEU A 149 -11.94 5.63 1.63
C LEU A 149 -12.46 5.24 3.01
N ILE A 150 -13.73 4.90 3.08
CA ILE A 150 -14.38 4.40 4.30
C ILE A 150 -14.54 2.89 4.23
N ASP A 151 -14.64 2.24 5.39
CA ASP A 151 -14.87 0.79 5.49
C ASP A 151 -16.12 0.37 4.72
N LYS A 152 -16.04 -0.73 3.97
CA LYS A 152 -17.09 -1.31 3.11
C LYS A 152 -17.45 -0.47 1.87
N ALA A 153 -16.80 0.66 1.62
CA ALA A 153 -17.02 1.40 0.37
C ALA A 153 -16.48 0.64 -0.83
N ARG A 154 -17.12 0.83 -1.98
CA ARG A 154 -16.57 0.40 -3.27
C ARG A 154 -15.68 1.49 -3.84
N LEU A 155 -14.65 1.09 -4.56
CA LEU A 155 -13.75 2.05 -5.20
C LEU A 155 -14.43 2.70 -6.41
N ASP A 156 -14.29 4.01 -6.54
CA ASP A 156 -14.82 4.77 -7.66
C ASP A 156 -14.18 4.30 -8.97
N GLY A 157 -15.03 3.95 -9.95
CA GLY A 157 -14.60 3.37 -11.22
C GLY A 157 -14.17 1.90 -11.17
N PHE A 158 -14.12 1.28 -9.96
CA PHE A 158 -13.73 -0.12 -9.73
C PHE A 158 -14.69 -0.81 -8.74
N PRO A 159 -15.96 -1.02 -9.10
CA PRO A 159 -17.02 -1.44 -8.17
C PRO A 159 -16.82 -2.86 -7.59
N ASN A 160 -15.97 -3.68 -8.20
CA ASN A 160 -15.64 -5.02 -7.71
C ASN A 160 -14.71 -4.99 -6.49
N TRP A 161 -14.04 -3.85 -6.23
CA TRP A 161 -13.12 -3.66 -5.12
C TRP A 161 -13.81 -3.03 -3.92
N GLU A 162 -13.68 -3.67 -2.77
CA GLU A 162 -14.18 -3.20 -1.48
C GLU A 162 -13.05 -2.76 -0.57
N VAL A 163 -13.24 -1.64 0.08
CA VAL A 163 -12.35 -1.13 1.13
C VAL A 163 -12.65 -1.85 2.44
N VAL A 164 -11.64 -2.44 3.06
CA VAL A 164 -11.74 -3.13 4.35
C VAL A 164 -10.82 -2.42 5.34
N HIS A 165 -11.39 -1.71 6.32
CA HIS A 165 -10.60 -1.08 7.38
C HIS A 165 -9.99 -2.12 8.31
N THR A 166 -8.66 -2.12 8.43
CA THR A 166 -7.85 -3.13 9.12
C THR A 166 -6.82 -2.49 10.05
N PRO A 167 -7.23 -1.78 11.10
CA PRO A 167 -6.32 -1.13 12.03
C PRO A 167 -5.46 -2.16 12.77
N GLY A 168 -4.24 -1.75 13.11
CA GLY A 168 -3.32 -2.59 13.88
C GLY A 168 -1.86 -2.33 13.56
N HIS A 169 -1.41 -2.45 12.31
CA HIS A 169 -0.12 -1.93 11.87
C HIS A 169 -0.11 -0.40 12.01
N SER A 170 -1.10 0.26 11.46
CA SER A 170 -1.44 1.66 11.73
C SER A 170 -2.94 1.80 11.96
N TRP A 171 -3.35 2.92 12.57
CA TRP A 171 -4.76 3.21 12.83
C TRP A 171 -5.60 3.30 11.56
N ASP A 172 -5.03 3.81 10.50
CA ASP A 172 -5.69 4.09 9.22
C ASP A 172 -5.56 2.97 8.20
N SER A 173 -4.85 1.88 8.51
CA SER A 173 -4.64 0.76 7.59
C SER A 173 -5.94 0.25 6.99
N ILE A 174 -5.96 0.10 5.67
CA ILE A 174 -7.01 -0.56 4.92
C ILE A 174 -6.44 -1.67 4.04
N CYS A 175 -7.27 -2.65 3.74
CA CYS A 175 -7.07 -3.61 2.66
C CYS A 175 -8.05 -3.34 1.53
N LEU A 176 -7.75 -3.81 0.32
CA LEU A 176 -8.65 -3.78 -0.82
C LEU A 176 -8.99 -5.21 -1.21
N PHE A 177 -10.27 -5.56 -1.21
CA PHE A 177 -10.74 -6.90 -1.54
C PHE A 177 -11.52 -6.90 -2.85
N HIS A 178 -11.08 -7.72 -3.81
CA HIS A 178 -11.76 -7.93 -5.09
C HIS A 178 -12.65 -9.15 -5.02
N HIS A 179 -13.97 -8.94 -5.02
CA HIS A 179 -14.95 -10.01 -4.81
C HIS A 179 -14.91 -11.11 -5.87
N PRO A 180 -14.88 -10.82 -7.19
CA PRO A 180 -14.96 -11.87 -8.20
C PRO A 180 -13.80 -12.86 -8.19
N THR A 181 -12.58 -12.43 -7.83
CA THR A 181 -11.39 -13.29 -7.82
C THR A 181 -10.91 -13.65 -6.42
N ALA A 182 -11.55 -13.14 -5.38
CA ALA A 182 -11.10 -13.24 -3.99
C ALA A 182 -9.64 -12.80 -3.80
N SER A 183 -9.22 -11.75 -4.52
CA SER A 183 -7.90 -11.13 -4.41
C SER A 183 -7.89 -10.08 -3.32
N LEU A 184 -6.84 -10.07 -2.48
CA LEU A 184 -6.73 -9.17 -1.34
C LEU A 184 -5.39 -8.42 -1.36
N ILE A 185 -5.42 -7.10 -1.52
CA ILE A 185 -4.25 -6.23 -1.33
C ILE A 185 -4.26 -5.79 0.13
N THR A 186 -3.18 -6.03 0.87
CA THR A 186 -3.18 -5.87 2.33
C THR A 186 -2.40 -4.67 2.84
N GLY A 187 -1.62 -3.98 1.97
CA GLY A 187 -0.62 -3.08 2.52
C GLY A 187 0.19 -3.81 3.59
N ASP A 188 0.39 -3.17 4.72
CA ASP A 188 1.16 -3.72 5.84
C ASP A 188 0.31 -4.41 6.92
N THR A 189 -0.98 -4.65 6.66
CA THR A 189 -1.78 -5.50 7.55
C THR A 189 -1.24 -6.93 7.61
N LEU A 190 -0.74 -7.45 6.46
CA LEU A 190 -0.05 -8.74 6.34
C LEU A 190 1.17 -8.58 5.43
N LEU A 191 2.25 -9.29 5.74
CA LEU A 191 3.48 -9.29 4.95
C LEU A 191 3.76 -10.67 4.36
N GLY A 192 4.44 -10.71 3.21
CA GLY A 192 4.86 -11.94 2.56
C GLY A 192 6.27 -12.35 2.97
N SER A 193 6.43 -13.45 3.68
CA SER A 193 7.74 -13.96 4.08
C SER A 193 8.22 -15.05 3.12
N GLY A 194 9.16 -14.71 2.22
CA GLY A 194 9.79 -15.70 1.35
C GLY A 194 10.57 -16.78 2.12
N SER A 195 11.23 -16.42 3.22
CA SER A 195 12.00 -17.37 4.04
C SER A 195 11.11 -18.35 4.81
N LYS A 196 9.87 -17.95 5.14
CA LYS A 196 8.91 -18.83 5.83
C LYS A 196 7.90 -19.47 4.86
N GLY A 197 7.92 -19.09 3.58
CA GLY A 197 6.98 -19.59 2.59
C GLY A 197 5.51 -19.27 2.88
N ARG A 198 5.22 -18.21 3.64
CA ARG A 198 3.86 -17.86 4.09
C ARG A 198 3.68 -16.39 4.43
N LEU A 199 2.43 -16.00 4.61
CA LEU A 199 2.08 -14.70 5.16
C LEU A 199 2.44 -14.62 6.65
N VAL A 200 2.77 -13.42 7.11
CA VAL A 200 3.14 -13.14 8.51
C VAL A 200 2.56 -11.79 8.95
N HIS A 201 2.42 -11.62 10.25
CA HIS A 201 2.15 -10.31 10.84
C HIS A 201 3.33 -9.35 10.65
N PRO A 202 3.09 -8.05 10.47
CA PRO A 202 4.15 -7.04 10.47
C PRO A 202 4.87 -7.01 11.82
N ALA A 203 6.17 -6.71 11.79
CA ALA A 203 6.97 -6.53 13.01
C ALA A 203 6.73 -5.13 13.62
N ILE A 204 6.33 -4.15 12.80
CA ILE A 204 5.99 -2.79 13.21
C ILE A 204 4.47 -2.70 13.30
N TYR A 205 3.96 -2.24 14.43
CA TYR A 205 2.52 -2.07 14.65
C TYR A 205 2.24 -1.08 15.78
N ASP A 206 1.05 -0.51 15.79
CA ASP A 206 0.59 0.36 16.87
C ASP A 206 -0.38 -0.35 17.85
N ASN A 207 -1.09 -1.38 17.39
CA ASN A 207 -2.08 -2.09 18.20
C ASN A 207 -2.21 -3.57 17.85
N PRO A 208 -1.60 -4.50 18.63
CA PRO A 208 -1.63 -5.92 18.34
C PRO A 208 -3.03 -6.54 18.49
N VAL A 209 -3.88 -5.99 19.37
CA VAL A 209 -5.25 -6.48 19.56
C VAL A 209 -6.12 -6.11 18.36
N ALA A 210 -6.02 -4.87 17.88
CA ALA A 210 -6.70 -4.45 16.67
C ALA A 210 -6.23 -5.25 15.45
N MET A 211 -4.93 -5.53 15.34
CA MET A 211 -4.35 -6.33 14.27
C MET A 211 -4.95 -7.75 14.21
N ARG A 212 -5.06 -8.43 15.36
CA ARG A 212 -5.70 -9.76 15.43
C ARG A 212 -7.17 -9.72 14.97
N ARG A 213 -7.92 -8.70 15.41
CA ARG A 213 -9.31 -8.51 14.98
C ARG A 213 -9.41 -8.23 13.47
N SER A 214 -8.46 -7.48 12.93
CA SER A 214 -8.37 -7.20 11.49
C SER A 214 -8.10 -8.48 10.69
N VAL A 215 -7.16 -9.31 11.12
CA VAL A 215 -6.90 -10.61 10.46
C VAL A 215 -8.12 -11.52 10.52
N GLU A 216 -8.82 -11.58 11.65
CA GLU A 216 -10.05 -12.35 11.76
C GLU A 216 -11.16 -11.84 10.81
N LYS A 217 -11.27 -10.52 10.64
CA LYS A 217 -12.15 -9.92 9.63
C LYS A 217 -11.78 -10.35 8.22
N LEU A 218 -10.46 -10.37 7.88
CA LEU A 218 -9.97 -10.80 6.57
C LEU A 218 -10.18 -12.30 6.31
N ARG A 219 -10.05 -13.16 7.32
CA ARG A 219 -10.35 -14.61 7.17
C ARG A 219 -11.77 -14.87 6.69
N ARG A 220 -12.74 -14.10 7.18
CA ARG A 220 -14.16 -14.23 6.78
C ARG A 220 -14.40 -13.92 5.30
N LEU A 221 -13.52 -13.17 4.67
CA LEU A 221 -13.56 -12.87 3.23
C LEU A 221 -13.05 -14.04 2.37
N LYS A 222 -12.37 -15.02 2.97
CA LYS A 222 -11.77 -16.19 2.30
C LYS A 222 -10.95 -15.83 1.05
N PRO A 223 -9.93 -14.97 1.20
CA PRO A 223 -9.10 -14.58 0.06
C PRO A 223 -8.35 -15.80 -0.49
N ARG A 224 -8.26 -15.89 -1.83
CA ARG A 224 -7.50 -16.91 -2.55
C ARG A 224 -6.09 -16.45 -2.92
N THR A 225 -5.91 -15.15 -3.15
CA THR A 225 -4.59 -14.57 -3.42
C THR A 225 -4.42 -13.31 -2.59
N VAL A 226 -3.28 -13.24 -1.89
CA VAL A 226 -2.93 -12.09 -1.04
C VAL A 226 -1.71 -11.39 -1.62
N TYR A 227 -1.85 -10.07 -1.80
CA TYR A 227 -0.89 -9.13 -2.36
C TYR A 227 -0.41 -8.19 -1.25
N PRO A 228 0.68 -8.53 -0.52
CA PRO A 228 1.14 -7.76 0.63
C PRO A 228 1.95 -6.53 0.22
N GLY A 229 1.99 -5.51 1.08
CA GLY A 229 2.82 -4.32 0.88
C GLY A 229 4.32 -4.61 0.83
N HIS A 230 4.76 -5.68 1.48
CA HIS A 230 6.15 -6.14 1.42
C HIS A 230 6.23 -7.66 1.25
N GLY A 231 7.29 -8.09 0.52
CA GLY A 231 7.61 -9.51 0.35
C GLY A 231 6.88 -10.17 -0.81
N SER A 232 6.59 -11.47 -0.67
CA SER A 232 6.05 -12.30 -1.74
C SER A 232 4.52 -12.37 -1.72
N ILE A 233 3.92 -12.51 -2.90
CA ILE A 233 2.50 -12.83 -3.07
C ILE A 233 2.29 -14.30 -2.73
N PHE A 234 1.16 -14.61 -2.10
CA PHE A 234 0.77 -15.98 -1.81
C PHE A 234 -0.64 -16.28 -2.29
N SER A 235 -0.83 -17.50 -2.80
CA SER A 235 -2.12 -18.00 -3.26
C SER A 235 -2.41 -19.37 -2.67
N GLY A 236 -3.67 -19.66 -2.45
CA GLY A 236 -4.14 -20.94 -1.94
C GLY A 236 -5.49 -20.82 -1.25
N ASP A 237 -6.11 -21.98 -1.00
CA ASP A 237 -7.30 -22.03 -0.18
C ASP A 237 -6.90 -21.86 1.30
N ASP A 238 -7.78 -21.20 2.07
CA ASP A 238 -7.60 -20.97 3.52
C ASP A 238 -6.25 -20.35 3.90
N ILE A 239 -5.70 -19.54 3.00
CA ILE A 239 -4.34 -18.97 3.06
C ILE A 239 -4.04 -18.17 4.35
N LEU A 240 -5.06 -17.75 5.10
CA LEU A 240 -4.93 -17.00 6.36
C LEU A 240 -5.08 -17.88 7.62
N ASN A 241 -5.36 -19.18 7.51
CA ASN A 241 -5.67 -20.00 8.67
C ASN A 241 -4.49 -20.22 9.64
N HIS A 242 -3.26 -20.04 9.16
CA HIS A 242 -2.06 -20.19 9.95
C HIS A 242 -1.62 -18.93 10.75
N LEU A 243 -2.36 -17.80 10.63
CA LEU A 243 -2.03 -16.51 11.27
C LEU A 243 -2.63 -16.36 12.68
#